data_e17662120af7ca0f6451d468146bbb8d
#
_entry.id   e17662120af7ca0f6451d468146bbb8d
#
_cell.length_a   1.000
_cell.length_b   1.000
_cell.length_c   1.000
_cell.angle_alpha   90.00
_cell.angle_beta   90.00
_cell.angle_gamma   90.00
#
_symmetry.space_group_name_H-M   'P 1'
#
loop_
_entity.id
_entity.type
_entity.pdbx_description
1 polymer ?
#
loop_
_entity_poly.entity_id
_entity_poly.type
_entity_poly.pdbx_seq_one_letter_code
_entity_poly.pdbx_strand_id
1 'polypeptide(L)'
;MKKLVLTAAALFLLQSFAFAQDSTKVGVTLYGFVRNYLTFDSRKTYTVVGGEYNMIPYDHNMYGDAAVAVDLNDVPSMQFQALTSRFGLDITGPKLWGWSSSGKLEGDFGGFGTTNTVLRLRLAYFKLAKGGSELLMGQDWHPLSGDIMPDVLGMAAGAPFRPHSRTPQIRATRYWGSFGYTGALLWQLQYMNNGPKDASDASSEASISYANNALWPEGFLGFNFKQGAWYAQLGVDAQILRPRTHVVVAWNTLMRKVDERVVSITPTLYAQYVGEMWSVKMRTMLAQNTSHLNQLVGYGVTGVNVDGSWNYAPLNATISYLNVSYGRKYRVNLFLGYMKNLGANEDLYDFGYAGYRIYMKGGNNFTHLNSIYRISPSVSYNIKAFNLGLEYEWTACTYGDLSGNGSIQNNDNLHRVDNHRVCLMVKYNF
;
A
#
# COMPACT_ATOMS: atom_id res chain seq x y z
N MET A 1 22.49 -5.22 33.86
CA MET A 1 22.69 -3.89 33.29
C MET A 1 21.65 -3.49 32.25
N LYS A 2 21.22 -4.33 31.27
CA LYS A 2 20.20 -3.97 30.27
C LYS A 2 18.80 -3.63 30.81
N LYS A 3 18.34 -4.27 31.91
CA LYS A 3 17.05 -3.97 32.54
C LYS A 3 17.04 -2.61 33.28
N LEU A 4 18.18 -2.17 33.82
CA LEU A 4 18.29 -0.88 34.52
C LEU A 4 18.21 0.31 33.54
N VAL A 5 18.73 0.16 32.32
CA VAL A 5 18.72 1.22 31.28
C VAL A 5 17.31 1.45 30.74
N LEU A 6 16.52 0.39 30.55
CA LEU A 6 15.12 0.53 30.11
C LEU A 6 14.23 1.20 31.17
N THR A 7 14.43 0.86 32.43
CA THR A 7 13.69 1.47 33.56
C THR A 7 14.08 2.93 33.76
N ALA A 8 15.35 3.27 33.58
CA ALA A 8 15.82 4.66 33.64
C ALA A 8 15.31 5.51 32.46
N ALA A 9 15.23 4.94 31.23
CA ALA A 9 14.67 5.63 30.07
C ALA A 9 13.16 5.86 30.22
N ALA A 10 12.42 4.90 30.76
CA ALA A 10 10.98 5.08 31.05
C ALA A 10 10.72 6.10 32.16
N LEU A 11 11.55 6.13 33.21
CA LEU A 11 11.48 7.13 34.28
C LEU A 11 11.91 8.52 33.81
N PHE A 12 12.88 8.63 32.89
CA PHE A 12 13.30 9.91 32.31
C PHE A 12 12.21 10.50 31.41
N LEU A 13 11.48 9.67 30.66
CA LEU A 13 10.31 10.08 29.87
C LEU A 13 9.16 10.56 30.77
N LEU A 14 8.93 9.93 31.91
CA LEU A 14 7.91 10.34 32.87
C LEU A 14 8.27 11.63 33.64
N GLN A 15 9.55 11.89 33.91
CA GLN A 15 10.00 13.10 34.60
C GLN A 15 10.06 14.34 33.68
N SER A 16 10.26 14.18 32.36
CA SER A 16 10.24 15.30 31.43
C SER A 16 8.83 15.91 31.22
N PHE A 17 7.77 15.26 31.67
CA PHE A 17 6.42 15.83 31.69
C PHE A 17 6.13 16.75 32.91
N ALA A 18 7.05 16.85 33.87
CA ALA A 18 6.82 17.62 35.11
C ALA A 18 7.37 19.05 35.08
N PHE A 19 8.07 19.49 34.04
CA PHE A 19 8.70 20.81 33.97
C PHE A 19 8.19 21.71 32.85
N ALA A 20 6.87 21.74 32.60
CA ALA A 20 6.26 22.78 31.80
C ALA A 20 5.21 23.49 32.63
N GLN A 21 5.65 24.29 33.57
CA GLN A 21 4.81 25.20 34.31
C GLN A 21 4.71 26.54 33.54
N ASP A 22 3.95 26.50 32.42
CA ASP A 22 3.28 27.67 31.89
C ASP A 22 2.11 27.22 31.00
N SER A 23 0.89 27.45 31.43
CA SER A 23 -0.45 27.47 30.80
C SER A 23 -0.74 26.66 29.51
N THR A 24 0.04 25.65 29.16
CA THR A 24 -0.12 24.84 27.96
C THR A 24 -0.43 23.37 28.33
N LYS A 25 -1.73 23.10 28.52
CA LYS A 25 -2.17 21.72 28.80
C LYS A 25 -1.93 20.85 27.58
N VAL A 26 -0.96 19.95 27.68
CA VAL A 26 -0.83 18.83 26.75
C VAL A 26 -1.90 17.80 27.12
N GLY A 27 -2.81 17.53 26.20
CA GLY A 27 -3.79 16.45 26.34
C GLY A 27 -3.27 15.20 25.67
N VAL A 28 -3.40 14.04 26.31
CA VAL A 28 -3.07 12.73 25.73
C VAL A 28 -4.27 11.81 25.90
N THR A 29 -4.77 11.26 24.79
CA THR A 29 -5.87 10.29 24.78
C THR A 29 -5.36 8.97 24.22
N LEU A 30 -5.47 7.91 25.02
CA LEU A 30 -5.23 6.55 24.57
C LEU A 30 -6.45 6.05 23.80
N TYR A 31 -6.23 5.37 22.68
CA TYR A 31 -7.24 4.67 21.92
C TYR A 31 -6.69 3.36 21.37
N GLY A 32 -7.58 2.47 20.99
CA GLY A 32 -7.14 1.23 20.37
C GLY A 32 -8.27 0.24 20.13
N PHE A 33 -7.87 -0.92 19.69
CA PHE A 33 -8.76 -2.06 19.56
C PHE A 33 -8.00 -3.38 19.56
N VAL A 34 -8.67 -4.42 20.05
CA VAL A 34 -8.31 -5.83 19.80
C VAL A 34 -9.16 -6.32 18.64
N ARG A 35 -8.55 -6.91 17.63
CA ARG A 35 -9.24 -7.38 16.44
C ARG A 35 -8.74 -8.76 16.03
N ASN A 36 -9.69 -9.66 15.82
CA ASN A 36 -9.45 -11.02 15.42
C ASN A 36 -10.10 -11.30 14.08
N TYR A 37 -9.42 -12.05 13.23
CA TYR A 37 -9.92 -12.56 11.97
C TYR A 37 -9.83 -14.08 11.94
N LEU A 38 -10.91 -14.71 11.50
CA LEU A 38 -10.89 -16.07 10.97
C LEU A 38 -11.12 -15.99 9.47
N THR A 39 -10.18 -16.48 8.69
CA THR A 39 -10.23 -16.42 7.22
C THR A 39 -10.11 -17.82 6.65
N PHE A 40 -10.85 -18.08 5.59
CA PHE A 40 -10.75 -19.25 4.74
C PHE A 40 -10.54 -18.79 3.31
N ASP A 41 -9.56 -19.36 2.60
CA ASP A 41 -9.30 -19.17 1.18
C ASP A 41 -9.43 -20.50 0.46
N SER A 42 -10.11 -20.52 -0.70
CA SER A 42 -10.30 -21.74 -1.49
C SER A 42 -9.06 -22.15 -2.26
N ARG A 43 -8.12 -21.24 -2.47
CA ARG A 43 -6.92 -21.42 -3.26
C ARG A 43 -5.74 -20.66 -2.64
N LYS A 44 -4.51 -21.07 -2.92
CA LYS A 44 -3.30 -20.35 -2.53
C LYS A 44 -3.27 -18.95 -3.15
N THR A 45 -3.04 -17.95 -2.31
CA THR A 45 -3.04 -16.54 -2.68
C THR A 45 -1.76 -15.84 -2.27
N TYR A 46 -1.36 -14.81 -3.02
CA TYR A 46 -0.34 -13.88 -2.57
C TYR A 46 -0.90 -13.02 -1.45
N THR A 47 -0.26 -13.11 -0.30
CA THR A 47 -0.68 -12.39 0.90
C THR A 47 0.48 -11.58 1.45
N VAL A 48 0.16 -10.50 2.17
CA VAL A 48 1.11 -9.74 2.98
C VAL A 48 0.61 -9.63 4.41
N VAL A 49 1.48 -9.22 5.36
CA VAL A 49 1.16 -9.10 6.79
C VAL A 49 0.59 -10.42 7.34
N GLY A 50 1.36 -11.51 7.18
CA GLY A 50 1.02 -12.80 7.76
C GLY A 50 -0.30 -13.41 7.27
N GLY A 51 -0.72 -13.11 6.04
CA GLY A 51 -1.96 -13.64 5.45
C GLY A 51 -3.20 -12.77 5.64
N GLU A 52 -3.13 -11.70 6.43
CA GLU A 52 -4.27 -10.79 6.61
C GLU A 52 -4.64 -10.03 5.33
N TYR A 53 -3.64 -9.66 4.51
CA TYR A 53 -3.88 -9.03 3.21
C TYR A 53 -3.95 -10.07 2.11
N ASN A 54 -5.13 -10.41 1.65
CA ASN A 54 -5.32 -11.18 0.45
C ASN A 54 -5.19 -10.26 -0.76
N MET A 55 -4.13 -10.45 -1.54
CA MET A 55 -3.88 -9.64 -2.73
C MET A 55 -4.55 -10.25 -3.95
N ILE A 56 -4.08 -11.41 -4.38
CA ILE A 56 -4.56 -12.14 -5.56
C ILE A 56 -4.25 -13.62 -5.48
N PRO A 57 -5.06 -14.51 -6.12
CA PRO A 57 -4.69 -15.92 -6.31
C PRO A 57 -3.47 -16.06 -7.21
N TYR A 58 -2.60 -17.02 -6.89
CA TYR A 58 -1.52 -17.45 -7.80
C TYR A 58 -2.09 -18.16 -9.02
N ASP A 59 -1.39 -18.02 -10.14
CA ASP A 59 -1.65 -18.76 -11.36
C ASP A 59 -1.56 -20.28 -11.16
N HIS A 60 -1.96 -21.06 -12.17
CA HIS A 60 -1.75 -22.50 -12.17
C HIS A 60 -0.26 -22.84 -12.05
N ASN A 61 0.03 -23.83 -11.22
CA ASN A 61 1.35 -24.44 -11.07
C ASN A 61 1.21 -25.94 -11.29
N MET A 62 1.11 -26.31 -12.57
CA MET A 62 0.88 -27.70 -12.97
C MET A 62 2.14 -28.54 -12.76
N TYR A 63 1.98 -29.68 -12.08
CA TYR A 63 3.05 -30.65 -11.84
C TYR A 63 2.60 -32.05 -12.25
N GLY A 64 3.46 -32.78 -12.99
CA GLY A 64 3.20 -34.11 -13.50
C GLY A 64 2.94 -34.14 -15.02
N ASP A 65 2.79 -35.34 -15.58
CA ASP A 65 2.45 -35.52 -16.98
C ASP A 65 1.02 -35.06 -17.26
N ALA A 66 0.73 -34.58 -18.47
CA ALA A 66 -0.54 -33.94 -18.84
C ALA A 66 -1.79 -34.77 -18.48
N ALA A 67 -1.72 -36.09 -18.42
CA ALA A 67 -2.84 -36.97 -18.07
C ALA A 67 -3.14 -37.02 -16.56
N VAL A 68 -2.18 -36.64 -15.70
CA VAL A 68 -2.26 -36.71 -14.22
C VAL A 68 -1.75 -35.44 -13.55
N ALA A 69 -1.64 -34.36 -14.29
CA ALA A 69 -1.13 -33.10 -13.79
C ALA A 69 -2.02 -32.52 -12.67
N VAL A 70 -1.39 -32.09 -11.60
CA VAL A 70 -2.05 -31.49 -10.42
C VAL A 70 -1.62 -30.04 -10.28
N ASP A 71 -2.55 -29.16 -10.04
CA ASP A 71 -2.26 -27.77 -9.74
C ASP A 71 -1.83 -27.59 -8.26
N LEU A 72 -0.56 -27.34 -8.04
CA LEU A 72 0.03 -27.17 -6.70
C LEU A 72 -0.44 -25.88 -5.99
N ASN A 73 -1.14 -24.97 -6.69
CA ASN A 73 -1.72 -23.77 -6.12
C ASN A 73 -3.22 -23.92 -5.79
N ASP A 74 -3.87 -25.02 -6.23
CA ASP A 74 -5.25 -25.34 -5.88
C ASP A 74 -5.34 -26.02 -4.50
N VAL A 75 -4.98 -25.25 -3.46
CA VAL A 75 -4.92 -25.72 -2.08
C VAL A 75 -5.64 -24.72 -1.17
N PRO A 76 -6.72 -25.15 -0.51
CA PRO A 76 -7.42 -24.30 0.45
C PRO A 76 -6.61 -24.08 1.72
N SER A 77 -6.86 -22.95 2.39
CA SER A 77 -6.22 -22.62 3.65
C SER A 77 -7.20 -21.94 4.61
N MET A 78 -6.94 -22.10 5.91
CA MET A 78 -7.69 -21.42 6.96
C MET A 78 -6.72 -20.86 7.99
N GLN A 79 -6.99 -19.63 8.45
CA GLN A 79 -6.11 -18.94 9.38
C GLN A 79 -6.91 -18.16 10.42
N PHE A 80 -6.45 -18.16 11.68
CA PHE A 80 -6.96 -17.28 12.74
C PHE A 80 -5.84 -16.38 13.23
N GLN A 81 -6.08 -15.07 13.36
CA GLN A 81 -5.03 -14.12 13.73
C GLN A 81 -5.56 -12.82 14.32
N ALA A 82 -4.68 -12.14 15.09
CA ALA A 82 -4.95 -10.90 15.80
C ALA A 82 -3.89 -9.80 15.54
N LEU A 83 -3.02 -9.97 14.54
CA LEU A 83 -1.82 -9.15 14.30
C LEU A 83 -2.11 -7.65 14.14
N THR A 84 -3.29 -7.30 13.67
CA THR A 84 -3.69 -5.92 13.44
C THR A 84 -4.44 -5.28 14.60
N SER A 85 -4.45 -5.93 15.77
CA SER A 85 -4.79 -5.24 17.01
C SER A 85 -3.89 -4.03 17.19
N ARG A 86 -4.46 -2.91 17.66
CA ARG A 86 -3.84 -1.61 17.55
C ARG A 86 -3.99 -0.80 18.83
N PHE A 87 -2.99 0.01 19.12
CA PHE A 87 -3.06 1.04 20.13
C PHE A 87 -2.41 2.32 19.63
N GLY A 88 -2.83 3.44 20.17
CA GLY A 88 -2.29 4.74 19.78
C GLY A 88 -2.58 5.84 20.79
N LEU A 89 -1.90 6.94 20.62
CA LEU A 89 -2.04 8.16 21.41
C LEU A 89 -2.42 9.30 20.47
N ASP A 90 -3.53 9.96 20.77
CA ASP A 90 -3.85 11.28 20.22
C ASP A 90 -3.34 12.34 21.19
N ILE A 91 -2.51 13.25 20.70
CA ILE A 91 -1.83 14.28 21.47
C ILE A 91 -2.35 15.66 21.03
N THR A 92 -2.83 16.46 21.95
CA THR A 92 -3.12 17.89 21.72
C THR A 92 -2.08 18.71 22.44
N GLY A 93 -1.46 19.63 21.73
CA GLY A 93 -0.38 20.46 22.24
C GLY A 93 -0.76 21.94 22.37
N PRO A 94 0.20 22.76 22.80
CA PRO A 94 0.03 24.21 22.91
C PRO A 94 -0.16 24.87 21.53
N LYS A 95 -0.69 26.07 21.53
CA LYS A 95 -0.67 26.91 20.33
C LYS A 95 0.74 27.43 20.08
N LEU A 96 1.21 27.31 18.85
CA LEU A 96 2.50 27.83 18.39
C LEU A 96 2.25 28.92 17.35
N TRP A 97 2.58 30.16 17.64
CA TRP A 97 2.33 31.34 16.76
C TRP A 97 0.88 31.46 16.28
N GLY A 98 -0.06 31.06 17.13
CA GLY A 98 -1.49 31.06 16.83
C GLY A 98 -1.98 29.88 16.01
N TRP A 99 -1.11 28.90 15.70
CA TRP A 99 -1.45 27.59 15.15
C TRP A 99 -1.78 26.61 16.27
N SER A 100 -2.83 25.83 16.14
CA SER A 100 -3.07 24.67 17.01
C SER A 100 -2.10 23.56 16.66
N SER A 101 -1.50 22.93 17.68
CA SER A 101 -0.63 21.80 17.50
C SER A 101 -1.28 20.51 17.97
N SER A 102 -1.04 19.42 17.25
CA SER A 102 -1.46 18.07 17.60
C SER A 102 -0.42 17.05 17.13
N GLY A 103 -0.49 15.84 17.66
CA GLY A 103 0.35 14.75 17.24
C GLY A 103 -0.38 13.42 17.36
N LYS A 104 0.15 12.40 16.70
CA LYS A 104 -0.34 11.02 16.76
C LYS A 104 0.81 10.06 16.82
N LEU A 105 0.69 9.05 17.70
CA LEU A 105 1.56 7.89 17.74
C LEU A 105 0.69 6.64 17.69
N GLU A 106 0.94 5.71 16.76
CA GLU A 106 0.14 4.51 16.59
C GLU A 106 1.01 3.29 16.25
N GLY A 107 0.72 2.15 16.87
CA GLY A 107 1.39 0.88 16.60
C GLY A 107 0.43 -0.29 16.47
N ASP A 108 0.88 -1.35 15.77
CA ASP A 108 0.27 -2.68 15.70
C ASP A 108 1.36 -3.77 15.68
N PHE A 109 0.96 -5.04 15.58
CA PHE A 109 1.88 -6.18 15.62
C PHE A 109 2.14 -6.80 14.23
N GLY A 110 1.76 -6.12 13.16
CA GLY A 110 1.97 -6.56 11.78
C GLY A 110 3.32 -6.13 11.19
N GLY A 111 4.38 -6.05 11.99
CA GLY A 111 5.74 -5.73 11.54
C GLY A 111 6.40 -6.88 10.77
N PHE A 112 7.50 -6.55 10.07
CA PHE A 112 8.31 -7.52 9.34
C PHE A 112 9.45 -8.03 10.22
N GLY A 113 9.74 -9.33 10.13
CA GLY A 113 10.80 -9.99 10.91
C GLY A 113 10.77 -11.49 10.69
N THR A 114 11.62 -12.22 11.42
CA THR A 114 11.66 -13.68 11.40
C THR A 114 10.45 -14.33 12.08
N THR A 115 9.67 -13.54 12.82
CA THR A 115 8.41 -13.94 13.46
C THR A 115 7.29 -12.99 13.06
N ASN A 116 6.06 -13.49 13.02
CA ASN A 116 4.88 -12.76 12.56
C ASN A 116 4.23 -11.86 13.64
N THR A 117 4.97 -11.45 14.68
CA THR A 117 4.41 -10.68 15.81
C THR A 117 5.30 -9.51 16.21
N VAL A 118 5.91 -8.85 15.23
CA VAL A 118 6.80 -7.72 15.49
C VAL A 118 6.00 -6.43 15.63
N LEU A 119 6.24 -5.70 16.71
CA LEU A 119 5.63 -4.37 16.90
C LEU A 119 6.07 -3.44 15.76
N ARG A 120 5.10 -2.78 15.14
CA ARG A 120 5.31 -1.87 14.03
C ARG A 120 4.83 -0.48 14.37
N LEU A 121 5.67 0.54 14.11
CA LEU A 121 5.24 1.92 14.10
C LEU A 121 4.36 2.16 12.87
N ARG A 122 3.12 2.60 13.09
CA ARG A 122 2.17 2.91 12.00
C ARG A 122 2.17 4.39 11.68
N LEU A 123 1.83 5.21 12.66
CA LEU A 123 1.78 6.67 12.54
C LEU A 123 2.68 7.28 13.61
N ALA A 124 3.42 8.32 13.23
CA ALA A 124 4.22 9.12 14.14
C ALA A 124 4.43 10.50 13.51
N TYR A 125 3.53 11.44 13.80
CA TYR A 125 3.60 12.78 13.22
C TYR A 125 3.15 13.84 14.20
N PHE A 126 3.56 15.08 13.94
CA PHE A 126 2.92 16.27 14.45
C PHE A 126 2.23 17.07 13.34
N LYS A 127 1.22 17.83 13.72
CA LYS A 127 0.42 18.65 12.83
C LYS A 127 0.19 20.04 13.43
N LEU A 128 0.33 21.06 12.61
CA LEU A 128 -0.03 22.44 12.91
C LEU A 128 -1.23 22.83 12.03
N ALA A 129 -2.24 23.50 12.61
CA ALA A 129 -3.43 23.91 11.87
C ALA A 129 -3.87 25.33 12.24
N LYS A 130 -4.22 26.15 11.22
CA LYS A 130 -4.74 27.52 11.39
C LYS A 130 -5.53 27.95 10.16
N GLY A 131 -6.79 28.40 10.37
CA GLY A 131 -7.58 29.08 9.33
C GLY A 131 -7.69 28.32 8.01
N GLY A 132 -7.95 27.00 8.03
CA GLY A 132 -8.05 26.17 6.83
C GLY A 132 -6.69 25.72 6.27
N SER A 133 -5.56 26.07 6.89
CA SER A 133 -4.22 25.57 6.56
C SER A 133 -3.82 24.50 7.54
N GLU A 134 -3.16 23.44 7.03
CA GLU A 134 -2.52 22.38 7.82
C GLU A 134 -1.11 22.14 7.31
N LEU A 135 -0.18 21.93 8.24
CA LEU A 135 1.17 21.44 7.99
C LEU A 135 1.37 20.18 8.83
N LEU A 136 1.71 19.08 8.20
CA LEU A 136 2.03 17.80 8.85
C LEU A 136 3.47 17.42 8.55
N MET A 137 4.18 16.94 9.56
CA MET A 137 5.53 16.38 9.41
C MET A 137 5.64 15.10 10.24
N GLY A 138 6.13 14.05 9.60
CA GLY A 138 6.33 12.71 10.19
C GLY A 138 5.72 11.61 9.37
N GLN A 139 5.60 10.41 9.96
CA GLN A 139 5.04 9.25 9.30
C GLN A 139 3.52 9.23 9.40
N ASP A 140 2.86 9.35 8.26
CA ASP A 140 1.40 9.27 8.12
C ASP A 140 1.01 8.48 6.87
N TRP A 141 -0.26 8.28 6.66
CA TRP A 141 -0.79 7.72 5.43
C TRP A 141 -0.32 8.52 4.22
N HIS A 142 0.11 7.80 3.19
CA HIS A 142 0.39 8.37 1.89
C HIS A 142 -0.85 9.13 1.37
N PRO A 143 -0.74 10.31 0.73
CA PRO A 143 -1.89 11.08 0.24
C PRO A 143 -2.81 10.29 -0.69
N LEU A 144 -2.27 9.35 -1.47
CA LEU A 144 -3.05 8.41 -2.28
C LEU A 144 -3.79 7.36 -1.44
N SER A 145 -3.35 7.04 -0.23
CA SER A 145 -4.03 6.10 0.68
C SER A 145 -5.05 6.82 1.56
N GLY A 146 -4.59 7.80 2.29
CA GLY A 146 -5.31 8.77 3.09
C GLY A 146 -6.41 8.25 4.01
N ASP A 147 -7.23 9.17 4.45
CA ASP A 147 -8.44 8.90 5.25
C ASP A 147 -9.57 8.25 4.43
N ILE A 148 -9.28 7.91 3.19
CA ILE A 148 -10.22 7.52 2.15
C ILE A 148 -10.13 6.00 1.97
N MET A 149 -10.53 5.27 2.99
CA MET A 149 -10.54 3.81 2.96
C MET A 149 -11.92 3.28 2.56
N PRO A 150 -12.00 2.24 1.71
CA PRO A 150 -13.25 1.52 1.52
C PRO A 150 -13.70 0.87 2.84
N ASP A 151 -15.00 0.69 2.99
CA ASP A 151 -15.62 0.11 4.18
C ASP A 151 -15.66 -1.41 4.08
N VAL A 152 -14.52 -2.07 3.92
CA VAL A 152 -14.38 -3.52 3.91
C VAL A 152 -13.98 -4.04 5.30
N LEU A 153 -14.34 -5.28 5.62
CA LEU A 153 -13.98 -5.89 6.91
C LEU A 153 -12.54 -6.36 6.91
N GLY A 154 -12.12 -6.98 5.81
CA GLY A 154 -10.77 -7.47 5.64
C GLY A 154 -9.75 -6.37 5.83
N MET A 155 -8.62 -6.68 6.47
CA MET A 155 -7.55 -5.73 6.76
C MET A 155 -6.92 -5.14 5.51
N ALA A 156 -6.98 -5.86 4.42
CA ALA A 156 -6.52 -5.41 3.10
C ALA A 156 -7.17 -4.09 2.67
N ALA A 157 -8.33 -3.76 3.24
CA ALA A 157 -9.07 -2.53 2.94
C ALA A 157 -9.11 -2.24 1.43
N GLY A 158 -9.38 -3.28 0.63
CA GLY A 158 -9.49 -3.21 -0.82
C GLY A 158 -8.16 -3.25 -1.59
N ALA A 159 -7.02 -3.64 -0.98
CA ALA A 159 -5.80 -3.89 -1.75
C ALA A 159 -5.96 -5.13 -2.67
N PRO A 160 -5.36 -5.14 -3.89
CA PRO A 160 -4.45 -4.16 -4.46
C PRO A 160 -5.13 -2.97 -5.19
N PHE A 161 -6.46 -2.85 -5.16
CA PHE A 161 -7.21 -1.81 -5.87
C PHE A 161 -7.08 -0.44 -5.20
N ARG A 162 -6.83 -0.43 -3.90
CA ARG A 162 -6.57 0.77 -3.12
C ARG A 162 -5.07 0.89 -2.82
N PRO A 163 -4.45 2.06 -3.05
CA PRO A 163 -3.10 2.34 -2.56
C PRO A 163 -3.01 2.16 -1.05
N HIS A 164 -1.99 1.48 -0.55
CA HIS A 164 -1.81 1.22 0.87
C HIS A 164 -0.36 1.41 1.28
N SER A 165 -0.04 2.59 1.80
CA SER A 165 1.29 2.93 2.29
C SER A 165 1.21 3.95 3.43
N ARG A 166 2.17 3.90 4.34
CA ARG A 166 2.46 4.93 5.35
C ARG A 166 3.91 5.32 5.21
N THR A 167 4.15 6.60 5.05
CA THR A 167 5.48 7.13 4.70
C THR A 167 5.84 8.32 5.58
N PRO A 168 7.12 8.52 5.90
CA PRO A 168 7.64 9.81 6.34
C PRO A 168 7.33 10.86 5.28
N GLN A 169 6.82 12.01 5.69
CA GLN A 169 6.38 13.05 4.77
C GLN A 169 6.38 14.44 5.40
N ILE A 170 6.45 15.46 4.54
CA ILE A 170 6.09 16.84 4.82
C ILE A 170 4.90 17.15 3.93
N ARG A 171 3.73 17.44 4.53
CA ARG A 171 2.48 17.66 3.80
C ARG A 171 1.86 18.98 4.22
N ALA A 172 1.54 19.82 3.25
CA ALA A 172 0.80 21.05 3.42
C ALA A 172 -0.56 20.95 2.74
N THR A 173 -1.62 21.36 3.45
CA THR A 173 -2.98 21.42 2.91
C THR A 173 -3.57 22.82 3.18
N ARG A 174 -4.28 23.38 2.20
CA ARG A 174 -4.96 24.66 2.34
C ARG A 174 -6.34 24.61 1.72
N TYR A 175 -7.34 25.08 2.45
CA TYR A 175 -8.72 25.23 2.00
C TYR A 175 -9.15 26.69 1.93
N TRP A 176 -9.97 27.02 0.92
CA TRP A 176 -10.75 28.25 0.77
C TRP A 176 -12.20 27.85 0.54
N GLY A 177 -13.04 27.99 1.55
CA GLY A 177 -14.39 27.45 1.48
C GLY A 177 -14.38 25.96 1.19
N SER A 178 -15.03 25.54 0.11
CA SER A 178 -15.15 24.13 -0.27
C SER A 178 -13.95 23.58 -1.07
N PHE A 179 -13.09 24.45 -1.57
CA PHE A 179 -11.95 24.05 -2.41
C PHE A 179 -10.63 24.15 -1.66
N GLY A 180 -9.68 23.35 -2.05
CA GLY A 180 -8.36 23.36 -1.46
C GLY A 180 -7.34 22.59 -2.29
N TYR A 181 -6.08 22.64 -1.86
CA TYR A 181 -5.01 21.84 -2.41
C TYR A 181 -4.21 21.14 -1.31
N THR A 182 -3.56 20.06 -1.65
CA THR A 182 -2.61 19.32 -0.83
C THR A 182 -1.33 19.12 -1.62
N GLY A 183 -0.21 19.54 -1.07
CA GLY A 183 1.13 19.22 -1.58
C GLY A 183 1.89 18.39 -0.56
N ALA A 184 2.64 17.37 -1.00
CA ALA A 184 3.47 16.56 -0.12
C ALA A 184 4.79 16.17 -0.76
N LEU A 185 5.82 16.07 0.07
CA LEU A 185 7.09 15.41 -0.21
C LEU A 185 7.15 14.16 0.67
N LEU A 186 7.47 13.00 0.07
CA LEU A 186 7.35 11.70 0.71
C LEU A 186 8.65 10.89 0.56
N TRP A 187 8.92 10.03 1.54
CA TRP A 187 10.07 9.12 1.55
C TRP A 187 9.61 7.70 1.86
N GLN A 188 10.12 6.72 1.14
CA GLN A 188 9.79 5.31 1.43
C GLN A 188 10.45 4.86 2.74
N LEU A 189 9.76 4.02 3.50
CA LEU A 189 10.29 3.37 4.70
C LEU A 189 9.73 1.96 4.90
N GLN A 190 8.45 1.82 5.25
CA GLN A 190 7.81 0.51 5.51
C GLN A 190 7.37 -0.21 4.25
N TYR A 191 7.06 0.55 3.22
CA TYR A 191 6.61 0.08 1.92
C TYR A 191 7.58 0.62 0.88
N MET A 192 8.09 -0.27 0.04
CA MET A 192 9.21 0.00 -0.85
C MET A 192 8.90 -0.48 -2.26
N ASN A 193 9.50 0.17 -3.25
CA ASN A 193 9.50 -0.33 -4.61
C ASN A 193 10.35 -1.60 -4.71
N ASN A 194 9.97 -2.44 -5.65
CA ASN A 194 10.78 -3.56 -6.09
C ASN A 194 11.78 -3.10 -7.15
N GLY A 195 12.94 -3.75 -7.20
CA GLY A 195 14.01 -3.46 -8.14
C GLY A 195 15.01 -4.58 -8.22
N PRO A 196 16.10 -4.43 -8.97
CA PRO A 196 17.15 -5.43 -9.09
C PRO A 196 17.83 -5.67 -7.74
N LYS A 197 18.04 -6.95 -7.39
CA LYS A 197 18.69 -7.35 -6.13
C LYS A 197 20.14 -6.88 -6.05
N ASP A 198 20.85 -6.94 -7.16
CA ASP A 198 22.23 -6.50 -7.28
C ASP A 198 22.55 -5.91 -8.66
N ALA A 199 23.79 -5.53 -8.86
CA ALA A 199 24.25 -4.87 -10.09
C ALA A 199 24.19 -5.75 -11.36
N SER A 200 24.18 -7.07 -11.21
CA SER A 200 24.22 -8.03 -12.30
C SER A 200 22.89 -8.74 -12.53
N ASP A 201 21.95 -8.66 -11.58
CA ASP A 201 20.87 -9.61 -11.46
C ASP A 201 19.51 -9.08 -11.91
N ALA A 202 18.70 -10.03 -12.33
CA ALA A 202 17.30 -9.90 -12.69
C ALA A 202 16.34 -10.13 -11.53
N SER A 203 16.78 -10.70 -10.41
CA SER A 203 15.89 -11.01 -9.30
C SER A 203 15.35 -9.75 -8.65
N SER A 204 14.08 -9.78 -8.29
CA SER A 204 13.35 -8.63 -7.74
C SER A 204 13.40 -8.62 -6.22
N GLU A 205 13.81 -7.51 -5.66
CA GLU A 205 13.83 -7.27 -4.21
C GLU A 205 13.18 -5.94 -3.86
N ALA A 206 12.52 -5.86 -2.71
CA ALA A 206 11.98 -4.61 -2.19
C ALA A 206 13.03 -3.88 -1.36
N SER A 207 13.38 -2.63 -1.75
CA SER A 207 14.41 -1.86 -1.04
C SER A 207 14.14 -0.36 -1.08
N ILE A 208 14.43 0.34 0.04
CA ILE A 208 14.40 1.81 0.10
C ILE A 208 15.56 2.45 -0.68
N SER A 209 16.60 1.70 -1.00
CA SER A 209 17.78 2.23 -1.68
C SER A 209 17.48 2.80 -3.05
N TYR A 210 16.48 2.25 -3.77
CA TYR A 210 16.11 2.77 -5.08
C TYR A 210 15.60 4.21 -5.02
N ALA A 211 14.77 4.53 -4.02
CA ALA A 211 14.30 5.89 -3.78
C ALA A 211 15.40 6.78 -3.17
N ASN A 212 16.14 6.29 -2.17
CA ASN A 212 17.19 7.06 -1.50
C ASN A 212 18.32 7.44 -2.45
N ASN A 213 18.73 6.52 -3.33
CA ASN A 213 19.80 6.76 -4.30
C ASN A 213 19.39 7.71 -5.44
N ALA A 214 18.10 7.94 -5.63
CA ALA A 214 17.58 8.91 -6.58
C ALA A 214 17.81 10.37 -6.12
N LEU A 215 17.95 10.59 -4.81
CA LEU A 215 18.14 11.91 -4.14
C LEU A 215 16.95 12.87 -4.27
N TRP A 216 15.85 12.43 -4.84
CA TRP A 216 14.62 13.19 -4.98
C TRP A 216 13.51 12.53 -4.17
N PRO A 217 12.79 13.27 -3.30
CA PRO A 217 11.60 12.76 -2.67
C PRO A 217 10.50 12.52 -3.72
N GLU A 218 9.63 11.58 -3.45
CA GLU A 218 8.38 11.42 -4.15
C GLU A 218 7.50 12.66 -3.89
N GLY A 219 6.80 13.14 -4.90
CA GLY A 219 5.99 14.35 -4.84
C GLY A 219 4.53 14.07 -5.11
N PHE A 220 3.64 14.60 -4.27
CA PHE A 220 2.20 14.56 -4.50
C PHE A 220 1.62 15.97 -4.58
N LEU A 221 0.72 16.17 -5.56
CA LEU A 221 -0.12 17.36 -5.66
C LEU A 221 -1.58 16.95 -5.85
N GLY A 222 -2.49 17.44 -5.01
CA GLY A 222 -3.92 17.17 -5.07
C GLY A 222 -4.74 18.44 -5.01
N PHE A 223 -5.76 18.53 -5.86
CA PHE A 223 -6.81 19.52 -5.78
C PHE A 223 -8.05 18.90 -5.12
N ASN A 224 -8.54 19.52 -4.06
CA ASN A 224 -9.57 18.97 -3.18
C ASN A 224 -10.87 19.77 -3.28
N PHE A 225 -11.99 19.06 -3.22
CA PHE A 225 -13.33 19.61 -2.99
C PHE A 225 -13.93 18.97 -1.75
N LYS A 226 -14.45 19.78 -0.81
CA LYS A 226 -15.10 19.29 0.42
C LYS A 226 -16.29 20.16 0.75
N GLN A 227 -17.50 19.58 0.71
CA GLN A 227 -18.74 20.28 1.07
C GLN A 227 -19.76 19.31 1.66
N GLY A 228 -20.12 19.52 2.93
CA GLY A 228 -21.06 18.64 3.64
C GLY A 228 -20.58 17.19 3.66
N ALA A 229 -21.37 16.30 3.13
CA ALA A 229 -21.07 14.87 3.03
C ALA A 229 -20.12 14.49 1.85
N TRP A 230 -19.83 15.43 0.97
CA TRP A 230 -19.01 15.20 -0.23
C TRP A 230 -17.54 15.53 -0.02
N TYR A 231 -16.68 14.68 -0.52
CA TYR A 231 -15.26 14.96 -0.71
C TYR A 231 -14.80 14.38 -2.04
N ALA A 232 -14.02 15.16 -2.79
CA ALA A 232 -13.37 14.70 -4.01
C ALA A 232 -11.93 15.23 -4.07
N GLN A 233 -11.07 14.49 -4.75
CA GLN A 233 -9.67 14.85 -4.97
C GLN A 233 -9.24 14.43 -6.38
N LEU A 234 -8.74 15.38 -7.15
CA LEU A 234 -7.95 15.13 -8.34
C LEU A 234 -6.48 15.29 -7.96
N GLY A 235 -5.68 14.27 -8.14
CA GLY A 235 -4.30 14.27 -7.69
C GLY A 235 -3.34 13.70 -8.73
N VAL A 236 -2.08 14.05 -8.58
CA VAL A 236 -0.97 13.45 -9.30
C VAL A 236 0.16 13.16 -8.33
N ASP A 237 0.70 11.97 -8.45
CA ASP A 237 1.89 11.52 -7.74
C ASP A 237 3.03 11.33 -8.73
N ALA A 238 4.25 11.72 -8.35
CA ALA A 238 5.43 11.62 -9.18
C ALA A 238 6.61 11.08 -8.38
N GLN A 239 7.27 10.06 -8.91
CA GLN A 239 8.37 9.36 -8.28
C GLN A 239 9.55 9.22 -9.23
N ILE A 240 10.77 9.33 -8.69
CA ILE A 240 12.01 9.01 -9.37
C ILE A 240 12.73 7.94 -8.56
N LEU A 241 13.11 6.84 -9.22
CA LEU A 241 13.97 5.81 -8.62
C LEU A 241 15.30 5.74 -9.34
N ARG A 242 16.32 5.28 -8.63
CA ARG A 242 17.61 4.88 -9.19
C ARG A 242 17.83 3.40 -8.87
N PRO A 243 17.45 2.49 -9.83
CA PRO A 243 17.48 1.06 -9.59
C PRO A 243 18.85 0.51 -9.30
N ARG A 244 19.88 0.97 -10.03
CA ARG A 244 21.27 0.56 -9.82
C ARG A 244 22.18 1.78 -9.70
N THR A 245 23.25 1.65 -8.93
CA THR A 245 24.30 2.68 -8.75
C THR A 245 25.60 2.32 -9.45
N HIS A 246 25.73 1.06 -9.81
CA HIS A 246 26.90 0.50 -10.52
C HIS A 246 26.48 -0.73 -11.33
N VAL A 247 27.31 -1.08 -12.30
CA VAL A 247 27.18 -2.29 -13.11
C VAL A 247 28.47 -3.08 -13.03
N VAL A 248 28.36 -4.40 -13.22
CA VAL A 248 29.50 -5.30 -13.33
C VAL A 248 29.79 -5.50 -14.82
N VAL A 249 31.00 -5.15 -15.23
CA VAL A 249 31.49 -5.35 -16.60
C VAL A 249 32.68 -6.30 -16.59
N ALA A 250 32.98 -6.89 -17.76
CA ALA A 250 34.15 -7.75 -17.92
C ALA A 250 34.28 -8.88 -16.89
N TRP A 251 33.37 -9.87 -16.93
CA TRP A 251 33.46 -11.13 -16.18
C TRP A 251 33.63 -10.96 -14.66
N ASN A 252 32.88 -10.03 -14.04
CA ASN A 252 32.92 -9.71 -12.62
C ASN A 252 34.23 -9.09 -12.10
N THR A 253 35.10 -8.58 -12.97
CA THR A 253 36.39 -8.01 -12.57
C THR A 253 36.40 -6.49 -12.52
N LEU A 254 35.46 -5.82 -13.17
CA LEU A 254 35.37 -4.36 -13.23
C LEU A 254 34.00 -3.86 -12.88
N MET A 255 33.91 -2.91 -11.94
CA MET A 255 32.69 -2.21 -11.59
C MET A 255 32.72 -0.78 -12.11
N ARG A 256 31.60 -0.35 -12.70
CA ARG A 256 31.40 1.02 -13.20
C ARG A 256 30.20 1.66 -12.53
N LYS A 257 30.33 2.94 -12.13
CA LYS A 257 29.19 3.73 -11.63
C LYS A 257 28.28 4.10 -12.79
N VAL A 258 26.96 4.01 -12.52
CA VAL A 258 25.89 4.41 -13.47
C VAL A 258 24.89 5.31 -12.78
N ASP A 259 24.17 6.11 -13.56
CA ASP A 259 23.06 6.95 -13.07
C ASP A 259 21.77 6.58 -13.82
N GLU A 260 21.31 5.38 -13.58
CA GLU A 260 20.08 4.84 -14.15
C GLU A 260 18.85 5.37 -13.42
N ARG A 261 17.83 5.77 -14.15
CA ARG A 261 16.61 6.34 -13.53
C ARG A 261 15.36 5.79 -14.18
N VAL A 262 14.30 5.65 -13.36
CA VAL A 262 12.94 5.45 -13.82
C VAL A 262 12.06 6.52 -13.20
N VAL A 263 11.29 7.20 -14.04
CA VAL A 263 10.35 8.25 -13.65
C VAL A 263 8.94 7.69 -13.81
N SER A 264 8.10 7.90 -12.81
CA SER A 264 6.72 7.42 -12.79
C SER A 264 5.78 8.56 -12.42
N ILE A 265 4.64 8.67 -13.12
CA ILE A 265 3.62 9.70 -12.88
C ILE A 265 2.26 9.01 -12.79
N THR A 266 1.59 9.14 -11.65
CA THR A 266 0.33 8.46 -11.34
C THR A 266 -0.79 9.47 -11.12
N PRO A 267 -1.59 9.82 -12.14
CA PRO A 267 -2.81 10.59 -11.96
C PRO A 267 -3.89 9.75 -11.29
N THR A 268 -4.67 10.39 -10.41
CA THR A 268 -5.73 9.75 -9.63
C THR A 268 -6.93 10.65 -9.47
N LEU A 269 -8.11 10.06 -9.51
CA LEU A 269 -9.37 10.70 -9.13
C LEU A 269 -10.01 9.90 -7.99
N TYR A 270 -10.39 10.59 -6.96
CA TYR A 270 -11.13 10.05 -5.83
C TYR A 270 -12.40 10.86 -5.56
N ALA A 271 -13.49 10.19 -5.20
CA ALA A 271 -14.72 10.84 -4.75
C ALA A 271 -15.40 9.99 -3.67
N GLN A 272 -16.01 10.68 -2.69
CA GLN A 272 -16.86 10.04 -1.70
C GLN A 272 -18.07 10.90 -1.35
N TYR A 273 -19.14 10.20 -1.01
CA TYR A 273 -20.28 10.70 -0.25
C TYR A 273 -20.40 9.90 1.05
N VAL A 274 -20.35 10.57 2.20
CA VAL A 274 -20.53 9.93 3.52
C VAL A 274 -21.65 10.65 4.25
N GLY A 275 -22.87 10.15 4.06
CA GLY A 275 -24.07 10.64 4.73
C GLY A 275 -24.40 9.84 5.98
N GLU A 276 -25.62 10.03 6.49
CA GLU A 276 -26.06 9.37 7.73
C GLU A 276 -26.19 7.86 7.61
N MET A 277 -26.78 7.39 6.55
CA MET A 277 -27.04 5.96 6.30
C MET A 277 -26.22 5.40 5.15
N TRP A 278 -25.88 6.22 4.17
CA TRP A 278 -25.16 5.84 2.97
C TRP A 278 -23.71 6.30 2.99
N SER A 279 -22.81 5.44 2.55
CA SER A 279 -21.44 5.79 2.20
C SER A 279 -21.13 5.22 0.82
N VAL A 280 -20.74 6.10 -0.11
CA VAL A 280 -20.27 5.72 -1.44
C VAL A 280 -18.88 6.27 -1.63
N LYS A 281 -17.93 5.43 -2.00
CA LYS A 281 -16.53 5.79 -2.20
C LYS A 281 -16.04 5.19 -3.50
N MET A 282 -15.34 5.97 -4.30
CA MET A 282 -14.78 5.51 -5.56
C MET A 282 -13.40 6.09 -5.79
N ARG A 283 -12.55 5.33 -6.45
CA ARG A 283 -11.25 5.78 -6.93
C ARG A 283 -10.97 5.19 -8.30
N THR A 284 -10.31 5.96 -9.13
CA THR A 284 -9.66 5.49 -10.35
C THR A 284 -8.29 6.12 -10.48
N MET A 285 -7.34 5.39 -11.02
CA MET A 285 -5.98 5.87 -11.25
C MET A 285 -5.35 5.18 -12.44
N LEU A 286 -4.48 5.90 -13.13
CA LEU A 286 -3.52 5.32 -14.07
C LEU A 286 -2.22 5.12 -13.29
N ALA A 287 -2.03 3.92 -12.77
CA ALA A 287 -0.91 3.58 -11.90
C ALA A 287 0.36 3.33 -12.70
N GLN A 288 1.46 4.00 -12.34
CA GLN A 288 2.80 3.75 -12.85
C GLN A 288 3.72 3.40 -11.69
N ASN A 289 4.33 2.20 -11.72
CA ASN A 289 5.33 1.76 -10.73
C ASN A 289 4.90 1.97 -9.27
N THR A 290 3.69 1.54 -8.92
CA THR A 290 3.07 1.74 -7.60
C THR A 290 3.29 0.58 -6.62
N SER A 291 4.34 -0.22 -6.79
CA SER A 291 4.64 -1.39 -5.93
C SER A 291 4.89 -1.01 -4.46
N HIS A 292 5.38 0.19 -4.17
CA HIS A 292 5.52 0.75 -2.82
C HIS A 292 4.16 1.16 -2.18
N LEU A 293 3.09 1.17 -2.94
CA LEU A 293 1.72 1.40 -2.46
C LEU A 293 0.95 0.08 -2.23
N ASN A 294 1.66 -1.06 -2.15
CA ASN A 294 1.07 -2.40 -2.11
C ASN A 294 0.12 -2.68 -3.30
N GLN A 295 0.44 -2.10 -4.46
CA GLN A 295 -0.13 -2.46 -5.75
C GLN A 295 0.88 -3.29 -6.53
N LEU A 296 0.45 -4.04 -7.54
CA LEU A 296 1.32 -5.00 -8.22
C LEU A 296 2.26 -4.35 -9.22
N VAL A 297 1.88 -3.19 -9.73
CA VAL A 297 2.52 -2.48 -10.85
C VAL A 297 3.94 -2.05 -10.51
N GLY A 298 4.89 -2.38 -11.39
CA GLY A 298 6.29 -2.03 -11.26
C GLY A 298 6.86 -1.38 -12.51
N TYR A 299 8.07 -1.75 -12.90
CA TYR A 299 8.77 -1.24 -14.09
C TYR A 299 9.62 -2.33 -14.71
N GLY A 300 10.04 -2.13 -15.96
CA GLY A 300 10.87 -3.05 -16.71
C GLY A 300 12.07 -2.39 -17.38
N VAL A 301 13.03 -3.20 -17.82
CA VAL A 301 14.20 -2.76 -18.59
C VAL A 301 13.80 -2.66 -20.06
N THR A 302 14.11 -1.52 -20.70
CA THR A 302 13.77 -1.25 -22.12
C THR A 302 15.01 -1.20 -23.02
N GLY A 303 16.20 -1.18 -22.45
CA GLY A 303 17.43 -1.17 -23.23
C GLY A 303 18.68 -1.40 -22.40
N VAL A 304 19.72 -1.87 -23.08
CA VAL A 304 21.06 -2.05 -22.52
C VAL A 304 22.04 -1.22 -23.33
N ASN A 305 22.74 -0.29 -22.67
CA ASN A 305 23.71 0.59 -23.29
C ASN A 305 25.09 -0.09 -23.40
N VAL A 306 25.94 0.44 -24.28
CA VAL A 306 27.30 -0.07 -24.50
C VAL A 306 28.13 -0.08 -23.22
N ASP A 307 27.84 0.83 -22.31
CA ASP A 307 28.52 0.92 -21.03
C ASP A 307 27.99 -0.02 -19.94
N GLY A 308 27.03 -0.87 -20.28
CA GLY A 308 26.37 -1.81 -19.36
C GLY A 308 25.25 -1.19 -18.52
N SER A 309 24.98 0.10 -18.66
CA SER A 309 23.82 0.73 -18.02
C SER A 309 22.52 0.31 -18.71
N TRP A 310 21.40 0.36 -17.96
CA TRP A 310 20.08 0.01 -18.45
C TRP A 310 19.15 1.22 -18.53
N ASN A 311 18.27 1.20 -19.52
CA ASN A 311 17.13 2.08 -19.61
C ASN A 311 15.90 1.36 -19.04
N TYR A 312 14.97 2.14 -18.47
CA TYR A 312 13.80 1.60 -17.81
C TYR A 312 12.55 2.38 -18.21
N ALA A 313 11.42 1.67 -18.28
CA ALA A 313 10.10 2.26 -18.37
C ALA A 313 9.19 1.77 -17.24
N PRO A 314 8.33 2.62 -16.67
CA PRO A 314 7.30 2.17 -15.74
C PRO A 314 6.26 1.35 -16.50
N LEU A 315 5.77 0.27 -15.87
CA LEU A 315 4.56 -0.40 -16.31
C LEU A 315 3.35 0.42 -15.91
N ASN A 316 2.32 0.39 -16.73
CA ASN A 316 1.06 1.07 -16.54
C ASN A 316 -0.04 0.08 -16.19
N ALA A 317 -0.97 0.50 -15.34
CA ALA A 317 -2.23 -0.20 -15.13
C ALA A 317 -3.35 0.79 -14.84
N THR A 318 -4.56 0.50 -15.30
CA THR A 318 -5.75 1.14 -14.75
C THR A 318 -6.16 0.39 -13.49
N ILE A 319 -6.38 1.13 -12.40
CA ILE A 319 -6.83 0.55 -11.13
C ILE A 319 -8.01 1.37 -10.62
N SER A 320 -9.12 0.69 -10.33
CA SER A 320 -10.35 1.34 -9.89
C SER A 320 -11.05 0.53 -8.80
N TYR A 321 -11.77 1.22 -7.93
CA TYR A 321 -12.74 0.58 -7.05
C TYR A 321 -13.98 1.44 -6.85
N LEU A 322 -15.09 0.76 -6.55
CA LEU A 322 -16.32 1.33 -6.04
C LEU A 322 -16.69 0.61 -4.74
N ASN A 323 -17.05 1.37 -3.72
CA ASN A 323 -17.51 0.83 -2.46
C ASN A 323 -18.79 1.52 -2.02
N VAL A 324 -19.82 0.75 -1.75
CA VAL A 324 -21.14 1.22 -1.33
C VAL A 324 -21.50 0.57 -0.01
N SER A 325 -21.89 1.36 0.98
CA SER A 325 -22.34 0.85 2.28
C SER A 325 -23.64 1.51 2.69
N TYR A 326 -24.48 0.75 3.40
CA TYR A 326 -25.74 1.22 3.97
C TYR A 326 -25.89 0.73 5.40
N GLY A 327 -26.36 1.62 6.28
CA GLY A 327 -26.69 1.32 7.66
C GLY A 327 -25.63 1.76 8.66
N ARG A 328 -25.97 1.71 9.95
CA ARG A 328 -25.11 2.09 11.09
C ARG A 328 -24.90 0.93 12.05
N LYS A 329 -25.96 0.53 12.80
CA LYS A 329 -25.94 -0.58 13.75
C LYS A 329 -25.80 -1.92 13.03
N TYR A 330 -26.67 -2.15 12.04
CA TYR A 330 -26.55 -3.20 11.04
C TYR A 330 -26.09 -2.53 9.76
N ARG A 331 -24.96 -2.96 9.24
CA ARG A 331 -24.39 -2.38 8.05
C ARG A 331 -24.16 -3.44 7.00
N VAL A 332 -24.64 -3.16 5.79
CA VAL A 332 -24.31 -3.95 4.60
C VAL A 332 -23.32 -3.15 3.75
N ASN A 333 -22.45 -3.86 3.06
CA ASN A 333 -21.43 -3.24 2.24
C ASN A 333 -21.16 -4.08 1.00
N LEU A 334 -20.85 -3.41 -0.10
CA LEU A 334 -20.39 -4.02 -1.34
C LEU A 334 -19.13 -3.28 -1.80
N PHE A 335 -18.07 -4.03 -2.01
CA PHE A 335 -16.84 -3.55 -2.64
C PHE A 335 -16.68 -4.19 -4.01
N LEU A 336 -16.34 -3.37 -5.02
CA LEU A 336 -16.03 -3.78 -6.38
C LEU A 336 -14.65 -3.25 -6.74
N GLY A 337 -13.75 -4.11 -7.19
CA GLY A 337 -12.39 -3.75 -7.61
C GLY A 337 -12.09 -4.22 -9.03
N TYR A 338 -11.34 -3.42 -9.77
CA TYR A 338 -10.87 -3.72 -11.12
C TYR A 338 -9.44 -3.21 -11.33
N MET A 339 -8.61 -4.05 -11.94
CA MET A 339 -7.27 -3.69 -12.42
C MET A 339 -7.04 -4.30 -13.80
N LYS A 340 -6.39 -3.55 -14.70
CA LYS A 340 -5.92 -4.03 -16.01
C LYS A 340 -4.48 -3.62 -16.21
N ASN A 341 -3.62 -4.60 -16.53
CA ASN A 341 -2.25 -4.37 -16.97
C ASN A 341 -2.26 -3.79 -18.40
N LEU A 342 -1.57 -2.67 -18.60
CA LEU A 342 -1.44 -1.97 -19.89
C LEU A 342 -0.02 -2.09 -20.47
N GLY A 343 0.93 -2.67 -19.71
CA GLY A 343 2.34 -2.72 -20.09
C GLY A 343 3.07 -1.37 -20.02
N ALA A 344 4.27 -1.32 -20.54
CA ALA A 344 5.03 -0.09 -20.71
C ALA A 344 4.62 0.65 -21.99
N ASN A 345 5.03 1.92 -22.11
CA ASN A 345 4.77 2.72 -23.32
C ASN A 345 5.73 2.37 -24.48
N GLU A 346 6.73 1.56 -24.21
CA GLU A 346 7.74 1.08 -25.14
C GLU A 346 8.01 -0.40 -24.92
N ASP A 347 8.65 -1.08 -25.88
CA ASP A 347 8.99 -2.49 -25.73
C ASP A 347 10.08 -2.71 -24.68
N LEU A 348 9.96 -3.79 -23.94
CA LEU A 348 10.94 -4.24 -22.97
C LEU A 348 12.10 -4.91 -23.72
N TYR A 349 13.29 -4.80 -23.15
CA TYR A 349 14.47 -5.46 -23.70
C TYR A 349 14.44 -6.97 -23.43
N ASP A 350 14.54 -7.76 -24.49
CA ASP A 350 14.60 -9.21 -24.40
C ASP A 350 16.07 -9.66 -24.18
N PHE A 351 16.32 -10.26 -23.03
CA PHE A 351 17.62 -10.82 -22.66
C PHE A 351 17.81 -12.26 -23.19
N GLY A 352 17.01 -12.69 -24.16
CA GLY A 352 17.04 -14.05 -24.71
C GLY A 352 16.54 -15.08 -23.70
N TYR A 353 17.35 -16.08 -23.35
CA TYR A 353 16.97 -17.12 -22.38
C TYR A 353 16.58 -16.57 -20.99
N ALA A 354 17.01 -15.35 -20.63
CA ALA A 354 16.63 -14.70 -19.38
C ALA A 354 15.30 -13.94 -19.49
N GLY A 355 14.71 -13.84 -20.68
CA GLY A 355 13.46 -13.15 -20.95
C GLY A 355 13.49 -11.66 -20.57
N TYR A 356 12.34 -11.11 -20.28
CA TYR A 356 12.19 -9.72 -19.85
C TYR A 356 12.53 -9.54 -18.37
N ARG A 357 13.15 -8.41 -18.02
CA ARG A 357 13.45 -8.05 -16.63
C ARG A 357 12.41 -7.06 -16.14
N ILE A 358 11.49 -7.55 -15.32
CA ILE A 358 10.35 -6.82 -14.78
C ILE A 358 10.40 -6.90 -13.25
N TYR A 359 10.24 -5.75 -12.58
CA TYR A 359 10.30 -5.61 -11.13
C TYR A 359 8.93 -5.23 -10.58
N MET A 360 8.12 -6.23 -10.21
CA MET A 360 6.76 -6.07 -9.71
C MET A 360 6.65 -6.49 -8.24
N LYS A 361 5.59 -6.03 -7.56
CA LYS A 361 5.23 -6.55 -6.24
C LYS A 361 4.89 -8.03 -6.33
N GLY A 362 5.53 -8.86 -5.49
CA GLY A 362 5.41 -10.32 -5.58
C GLY A 362 6.37 -10.96 -6.58
N GLY A 363 7.27 -10.18 -7.18
CA GLY A 363 8.29 -10.67 -8.09
C GLY A 363 7.72 -11.22 -9.40
N ASN A 364 8.38 -12.21 -9.98
CA ASN A 364 8.04 -12.79 -11.28
C ASN A 364 6.71 -13.58 -11.31
N ASN A 365 6.10 -13.83 -10.14
CA ASN A 365 4.83 -14.58 -10.07
C ASN A 365 3.66 -13.88 -10.77
N PHE A 366 3.76 -12.56 -11.04
CA PHE A 366 2.65 -11.76 -11.56
C PHE A 366 2.96 -11.05 -12.88
N THR A 367 4.08 -11.34 -13.51
CA THR A 367 4.44 -10.75 -14.82
C THR A 367 3.45 -11.11 -15.92
N HIS A 368 2.81 -12.29 -15.81
CA HIS A 368 1.78 -12.79 -16.73
C HIS A 368 0.36 -12.35 -16.38
N LEU A 369 0.20 -11.45 -15.43
CA LEU A 369 -1.11 -10.98 -14.97
C LEU A 369 -1.69 -9.96 -15.95
N ASN A 370 -2.88 -10.26 -16.49
CA ASN A 370 -3.63 -9.39 -17.40
C ASN A 370 -4.59 -8.46 -16.66
N SER A 371 -5.46 -9.03 -15.82
CA SER A 371 -6.49 -8.27 -15.11
C SER A 371 -6.91 -8.93 -13.81
N ILE A 372 -7.49 -8.12 -12.92
CA ILE A 372 -8.04 -8.56 -11.64
C ILE A 372 -9.43 -7.97 -11.48
N TYR A 373 -10.36 -8.81 -11.03
CA TYR A 373 -11.71 -8.43 -10.59
C TYR A 373 -11.90 -8.86 -9.14
N ARG A 374 -12.56 -8.02 -8.34
CA ARG A 374 -12.98 -8.38 -6.99
C ARG A 374 -14.41 -7.93 -6.73
N ILE A 375 -15.20 -8.83 -6.14
CA ILE A 375 -16.53 -8.54 -5.61
C ILE A 375 -16.52 -8.99 -4.15
N SER A 376 -16.81 -8.07 -3.21
CA SER A 376 -16.75 -8.36 -1.79
C SER A 376 -17.98 -7.78 -1.07
N PRO A 377 -19.09 -8.52 -0.97
CA PRO A 377 -20.19 -8.20 -0.09
C PRO A 377 -19.82 -8.50 1.37
N SER A 378 -20.29 -7.66 2.29
CA SER A 378 -20.14 -7.90 3.72
C SER A 378 -21.32 -7.39 4.53
N VAL A 379 -21.49 -7.95 5.72
CA VAL A 379 -22.44 -7.50 6.73
C VAL A 379 -21.71 -7.29 8.05
N SER A 380 -22.09 -6.27 8.80
CA SER A 380 -21.53 -6.04 10.12
C SER A 380 -22.59 -5.60 11.13
N TYR A 381 -22.35 -5.93 12.39
CA TYR A 381 -23.15 -5.54 13.53
C TYR A 381 -22.30 -4.77 14.52
N ASN A 382 -22.66 -3.49 14.73
CA ASN A 382 -21.96 -2.57 15.62
C ASN A 382 -22.76 -2.44 16.92
N ILE A 383 -22.21 -2.90 18.03
CA ILE A 383 -22.83 -2.84 19.35
C ILE A 383 -21.85 -2.28 20.39
N LYS A 384 -22.08 -1.04 20.83
CA LYS A 384 -21.20 -0.33 21.80
C LYS A 384 -19.74 -0.38 21.32
N ALA A 385 -18.86 -0.97 22.12
CA ALA A 385 -17.44 -1.17 21.82
C ALA A 385 -17.15 -2.31 20.83
N PHE A 386 -18.12 -3.18 20.54
CA PHE A 386 -17.93 -4.36 19.70
C PHE A 386 -18.36 -4.12 18.25
N ASN A 387 -17.62 -4.71 17.33
CA ASN A 387 -17.95 -4.78 15.91
C ASN A 387 -17.75 -6.23 15.46
N LEU A 388 -18.84 -6.84 14.97
CA LEU A 388 -18.86 -8.20 14.43
C LEU A 388 -19.09 -8.09 12.93
N GLY A 389 -18.42 -8.89 12.13
CA GLY A 389 -18.57 -8.81 10.67
C GLY A 389 -18.32 -10.13 9.97
N LEU A 390 -19.04 -10.34 8.87
CA LEU A 390 -18.84 -11.42 7.93
C LEU A 390 -18.67 -10.82 6.54
N GLU A 391 -17.60 -11.20 5.83
CA GLU A 391 -17.28 -10.78 4.47
C GLU A 391 -17.03 -12.01 3.62
N TYR A 392 -17.62 -12.04 2.44
CA TYR A 392 -17.25 -12.93 1.37
C TYR A 392 -16.50 -12.12 0.31
N GLU A 393 -15.41 -12.66 -0.22
CA GLU A 393 -14.59 -12.02 -1.24
C GLU A 393 -14.34 -13.01 -2.38
N TRP A 394 -14.82 -12.70 -3.55
CA TRP A 394 -14.45 -13.37 -4.79
C TRP A 394 -13.43 -12.52 -5.53
N THR A 395 -12.26 -13.09 -5.77
CA THR A 395 -11.18 -12.47 -6.56
C THR A 395 -10.86 -13.35 -7.75
N ALA A 396 -10.99 -12.78 -8.95
CA ALA A 396 -10.65 -13.43 -10.21
C ALA A 396 -9.46 -12.73 -10.88
N CYS A 397 -8.45 -13.49 -11.24
CA CYS A 397 -7.31 -13.04 -12.03
C CYS A 397 -7.33 -13.69 -13.41
N THR A 398 -7.05 -12.90 -14.44
CA THR A 398 -6.79 -13.42 -15.78
C THR A 398 -5.30 -13.37 -16.04
N TYR A 399 -4.72 -14.50 -16.40
CA TYR A 399 -3.31 -14.67 -16.78
C TYR A 399 -3.20 -15.00 -18.27
N GLY A 400 -2.02 -14.85 -18.85
CA GLY A 400 -1.75 -15.16 -20.26
C GLY A 400 -0.31 -14.90 -20.64
N ASP A 401 -0.01 -14.91 -21.93
CA ASP A 401 1.33 -14.70 -22.45
C ASP A 401 1.74 -13.24 -22.44
N LEU A 402 2.98 -12.99 -22.07
CA LEU A 402 3.58 -11.67 -22.01
C LEU A 402 3.87 -11.16 -23.43
N SER A 403 3.47 -9.93 -23.75
CA SER A 403 3.85 -9.24 -24.97
C SER A 403 5.16 -8.45 -24.78
N GLY A 404 5.73 -7.97 -25.89
CA GLY A 404 6.99 -7.23 -25.89
C GLY A 404 7.02 -6.01 -24.97
N ASN A 405 5.92 -5.33 -24.79
CA ASN A 405 5.84 -4.17 -23.90
C ASN A 405 5.44 -4.51 -22.45
N GLY A 406 5.36 -5.78 -22.07
CA GLY A 406 4.96 -6.21 -20.73
C GLY A 406 3.46 -6.18 -20.45
N SER A 407 2.61 -5.91 -21.45
CA SER A 407 1.18 -6.20 -21.39
C SER A 407 0.93 -7.69 -21.66
N ILE A 408 -0.31 -8.14 -21.61
CA ILE A 408 -0.66 -9.53 -21.88
C ILE A 408 -1.33 -9.64 -23.23
N GLN A 409 -0.85 -10.57 -24.06
CA GLN A 409 -1.41 -10.86 -25.37
C GLN A 409 -2.83 -11.42 -25.23
N ASN A 410 -3.70 -10.99 -26.15
CA ASN A 410 -5.04 -11.58 -26.26
C ASN A 410 -4.99 -12.79 -27.20
N ASN A 411 -4.60 -13.94 -26.65
CA ASN A 411 -4.41 -15.19 -27.37
C ASN A 411 -5.11 -16.36 -26.64
N ASP A 412 -4.95 -17.56 -27.16
CA ASP A 412 -5.59 -18.79 -26.66
C ASP A 412 -5.10 -19.22 -25.26
N ASN A 413 -3.99 -18.64 -24.78
CA ASN A 413 -3.43 -18.93 -23.45
C ASN A 413 -4.04 -18.05 -22.34
N LEU A 414 -4.97 -17.13 -22.67
CA LEU A 414 -5.70 -16.41 -21.65
C LEU A 414 -6.57 -17.37 -20.83
N HIS A 415 -6.33 -17.39 -19.52
CA HIS A 415 -7.10 -18.23 -18.60
C HIS A 415 -7.38 -17.48 -17.29
N ARG A 416 -8.43 -17.92 -16.59
CA ARG A 416 -8.87 -17.32 -15.35
C ARG A 416 -8.59 -18.23 -14.17
N VAL A 417 -8.14 -17.62 -13.07
CA VAL A 417 -7.95 -18.27 -11.78
C VAL A 417 -8.72 -17.49 -10.73
N ASP A 418 -9.51 -18.20 -9.92
CA ASP A 418 -10.40 -17.62 -8.92
C ASP A 418 -9.97 -18.01 -7.50
N ASN A 419 -10.19 -17.11 -6.55
CA ASN A 419 -10.18 -17.42 -5.12
C ASN A 419 -11.48 -16.94 -4.47
N HIS A 420 -12.03 -17.78 -3.60
CA HIS A 420 -13.18 -17.50 -2.74
C HIS A 420 -12.70 -17.40 -1.29
N ARG A 421 -12.81 -16.21 -0.72
CA ARG A 421 -12.43 -15.98 0.67
C ARG A 421 -13.65 -15.71 1.52
N VAL A 422 -13.70 -16.33 2.70
CA VAL A 422 -14.65 -15.99 3.76
C VAL A 422 -13.86 -15.43 4.94
N CYS A 423 -14.28 -14.27 5.44
CA CYS A 423 -13.65 -13.60 6.56
C CYS A 423 -14.66 -13.28 7.66
N LEU A 424 -14.45 -13.84 8.85
CA LEU A 424 -15.17 -13.48 10.07
C LEU A 424 -14.29 -12.55 10.89
N MET A 425 -14.84 -11.41 11.32
CA MET A 425 -14.13 -10.41 12.13
C MET A 425 -14.85 -10.18 13.46
N VAL A 426 -14.08 -10.16 14.54
CA VAL A 426 -14.51 -9.68 15.86
C VAL A 426 -13.54 -8.58 16.31
N LYS A 427 -14.08 -7.39 16.58
CA LYS A 427 -13.28 -6.25 17.03
C LYS A 427 -13.89 -5.65 18.30
N TYR A 428 -13.03 -5.37 19.29
CA TYR A 428 -13.35 -4.65 20.52
C TYR A 428 -12.53 -3.36 20.57
N ASN A 429 -13.22 -2.21 20.68
CA ASN A 429 -12.59 -0.89 20.75
C ASN A 429 -12.52 -0.40 22.21
N PHE A 430 -11.47 0.31 22.57
CA PHE A 430 -11.26 0.95 23.88
C PHE A 430 -10.64 2.35 23.75
#